data_3586929696ad8134bea7462918c7feb0
#
_entry.id   3586929696ad8134bea7462918c7feb0
#
_cell.length_a   1.000
_cell.length_b   1.000
_cell.length_c   1.000
_cell.angle_alpha   90.00
_cell.angle_beta   90.00
_cell.angle_gamma   90.00
#
_symmetry.space_group_name_H-M   'P 1'
#
loop_
_entity.id
_entity.type
_entity.pdbx_description
1 polymer ?
#
loop_
_entity_poly.entity_id
_entity_poly.type
_entity_poly.pdbx_seq_one_letter_code
_entity_poly.pdbx_strand_id
1 'polypeptide(L)'
;HTLGWDGQHQQNDISGYSFLLPEYHRSTTGLLWLTTYKPNNILSVSGGVRYDYGYIGISSHEDVYLADYLRKQGYGEEQIDLYKWNSHSVREHFGDYSFSLGLVWTPSVQHMMKVNIGRSFRLPGANELAANGVHHGTFRHEQGDASLKSEQGWQMDASYNLRYHGLSVSVSPFVSWFSNYIFLRPTGEWSVLPHSGQIYRYTGAEALFAGTEATIDINFLRHFNYRISGEYVYTYNCDEHIPLSFSPPFGMRNTLIWQRKHCMLYAEWQLIARQNRVDRNEDLSLIHISEPTRPISIS
;
A
#
# COMPACT_ATOMS: atom_id res chain seq x y z
N HIS A 1 -30.45 5.14 -2.70
CA HIS A 1 -29.99 3.98 -1.92
C HIS A 1 -29.59 2.87 -2.87
N THR A 2 -28.50 2.18 -2.55
CA THR A 2 -28.03 1.00 -3.29
C THR A 2 -27.76 -0.10 -2.28
N LEU A 3 -28.36 -1.28 -2.52
CA LEU A 3 -28.01 -2.50 -1.83
C LEU A 3 -27.23 -3.38 -2.79
N GLY A 4 -26.15 -3.98 -2.34
CA GLY A 4 -25.31 -4.85 -3.16
C GLY A 4 -24.83 -6.07 -2.38
N TRP A 5 -24.62 -7.12 -3.12
CA TRP A 5 -23.91 -8.32 -2.70
C TRP A 5 -22.83 -8.63 -3.71
N ASP A 6 -21.67 -9.06 -3.24
CA ASP A 6 -20.63 -9.57 -4.10
C ASP A 6 -20.02 -10.84 -3.52
N GLY A 7 -19.35 -11.60 -4.37
CA GLY A 7 -18.59 -12.77 -4.00
C GLY A 7 -17.41 -12.96 -4.94
N GLN A 8 -16.29 -13.38 -4.40
CA GLN A 8 -15.08 -13.66 -5.15
C GLN A 8 -14.48 -14.99 -4.72
N HIS A 9 -14.01 -15.76 -5.69
CA HIS A 9 -13.18 -16.93 -5.47
C HIS A 9 -11.88 -16.78 -6.22
N GLN A 10 -10.77 -17.06 -5.54
CA GLN A 10 -9.42 -17.02 -6.09
C GLN A 10 -8.73 -18.34 -5.79
N GLN A 11 -8.00 -18.85 -6.75
CA GLN A 11 -7.15 -20.03 -6.62
C GLN A 11 -5.79 -19.72 -7.24
N ASN A 12 -4.74 -20.18 -6.60
CA ASN A 12 -3.38 -20.15 -7.11
C ASN A 12 -2.79 -21.54 -6.99
N ASP A 13 -2.48 -22.13 -8.13
CA ASP A 13 -1.82 -23.41 -8.22
C ASP A 13 -0.36 -23.20 -8.63
N ILE A 14 0.57 -23.96 -8.06
CA ILE A 14 1.99 -23.81 -8.28
C ILE A 14 2.49 -24.93 -9.17
N SER A 15 3.23 -24.56 -10.22
CA SER A 15 4.01 -25.49 -11.02
C SER A 15 5.48 -25.08 -10.96
N GLY A 16 6.30 -25.83 -10.23
CA GLY A 16 7.73 -25.56 -10.05
C GLY A 16 8.16 -25.66 -8.58
N TYR A 17 9.47 -25.52 -8.34
CA TYR A 17 10.06 -25.72 -7.01
C TYR A 17 10.54 -24.43 -6.33
N SER A 18 10.39 -23.29 -6.97
CA SER A 18 10.73 -21.99 -6.35
C SER A 18 9.59 -21.01 -6.57
N PHE A 19 8.99 -20.54 -5.49
CA PHE A 19 7.89 -19.58 -5.49
C PHE A 19 7.93 -18.72 -4.23
N LEU A 20 7.37 -17.54 -4.32
CA LEU A 20 7.15 -16.63 -3.19
C LEU A 20 5.68 -16.65 -2.75
N LEU A 21 4.76 -16.73 -3.71
CA LEU A 21 3.33 -16.81 -3.42
C LEU A 21 2.94 -18.29 -3.26
N PRO A 22 2.48 -18.73 -2.09
CA PRO A 22 2.09 -20.11 -1.86
C PRO A 22 0.85 -20.53 -2.67
N GLU A 23 0.63 -21.83 -2.78
CA GLU A 23 -0.62 -22.39 -3.28
C GLU A 23 -1.74 -22.11 -2.29
N TYR A 24 -2.83 -21.51 -2.76
CA TYR A 24 -3.96 -21.16 -1.91
C TYR A 24 -5.28 -21.12 -2.66
N HIS A 25 -6.36 -21.24 -1.91
CA HIS A 25 -7.69 -20.89 -2.34
C HIS A 25 -8.31 -19.91 -1.34
N ARG A 26 -9.00 -18.91 -1.86
CA ARG A 26 -9.62 -17.85 -1.08
C ARG A 26 -11.03 -17.61 -1.58
N SER A 27 -11.98 -17.54 -0.68
CA SER A 27 -13.37 -17.15 -0.98
C SER A 27 -13.77 -15.99 -0.09
N THR A 28 -14.36 -14.97 -0.68
CA THR A 28 -14.89 -13.82 0.05
C THR A 28 -16.30 -13.50 -0.40
N THR A 29 -17.11 -13.04 0.52
CA THR A 29 -18.45 -12.53 0.22
C THR A 29 -18.76 -11.31 1.06
N GLY A 30 -19.53 -10.37 0.53
CA GLY A 30 -19.85 -9.14 1.22
C GLY A 30 -21.25 -8.61 0.89
N LEU A 31 -21.88 -8.02 1.90
CA LEU A 31 -23.13 -7.28 1.78
C LEU A 31 -22.85 -5.80 2.01
N LEU A 32 -23.38 -4.95 1.15
CA LEU A 32 -23.19 -3.52 1.26
C LEU A 32 -24.50 -2.74 1.12
N TRP A 33 -24.55 -1.60 1.80
CA TRP A 33 -25.58 -0.58 1.63
C TRP A 33 -24.92 0.78 1.49
N LEU A 34 -25.26 1.48 0.41
CA LEU A 34 -24.78 2.83 0.10
C LEU A 34 -25.97 3.78 -0.01
N THR A 35 -25.75 5.01 0.41
CA THR A 35 -26.76 6.07 0.28
C THR A 35 -26.10 7.40 -0.04
N THR A 36 -26.79 8.22 -0.80
CA THR A 36 -26.41 9.61 -1.06
C THR A 36 -27.64 10.50 -0.88
N TYR A 37 -27.45 11.58 -0.13
CA TYR A 37 -28.47 12.59 0.11
C TYR A 37 -27.94 13.95 -0.35
N LYS A 38 -28.72 14.64 -1.18
CA LYS A 38 -28.40 15.99 -1.69
C LYS A 38 -29.49 16.95 -1.28
N PRO A 39 -29.33 17.63 -0.13
CA PRO A 39 -30.34 18.59 0.34
C PRO A 39 -30.49 19.78 -0.62
N ASN A 40 -29.43 20.12 -1.34
CA ASN A 40 -29.42 21.18 -2.34
C ASN A 40 -28.29 20.97 -3.36
N ASN A 41 -28.10 21.91 -4.30
CA ASN A 41 -27.09 21.79 -5.35
C ASN A 41 -25.64 22.02 -4.89
N ILE A 42 -25.45 22.54 -3.67
CA ILE A 42 -24.11 22.88 -3.13
C ILE A 42 -23.63 21.86 -2.09
N LEU A 43 -24.50 20.99 -1.60
CA LEU A 43 -24.19 20.04 -0.54
C LEU A 43 -24.62 18.61 -0.92
N SER A 44 -23.71 17.67 -0.78
CA SER A 44 -23.97 16.25 -0.93
C SER A 44 -23.38 15.49 0.24
N VAL A 45 -24.16 14.63 0.86
CA VAL A 45 -23.72 13.72 1.92
C VAL A 45 -23.89 12.29 1.41
N SER A 46 -22.85 11.48 1.55
CA SER A 46 -22.87 10.08 1.18
C SER A 46 -22.43 9.22 2.36
N GLY A 47 -23.02 8.05 2.50
CA GLY A 47 -22.64 7.10 3.53
C GLY A 47 -22.80 5.67 3.04
N GLY A 48 -22.03 4.78 3.62
CA GLY A 48 -22.10 3.36 3.31
C GLY A 48 -21.62 2.51 4.47
N VAL A 49 -22.18 1.31 4.54
CA VAL A 49 -21.76 0.25 5.45
C VAL A 49 -21.63 -1.04 4.65
N ARG A 50 -20.67 -1.86 5.05
CA ARG A 50 -20.42 -3.16 4.43
C ARG A 50 -19.97 -4.15 5.50
N TYR A 51 -20.41 -5.37 5.39
CA TYR A 51 -19.88 -6.51 6.13
C TYR A 51 -19.32 -7.52 5.14
N ASP A 52 -18.11 -7.98 5.41
CA ASP A 52 -17.43 -8.98 4.60
C ASP A 52 -17.08 -10.19 5.44
N TYR A 53 -17.14 -11.34 4.79
CA TYR A 53 -16.67 -12.59 5.32
C TYR A 53 -15.73 -13.25 4.32
N GLY A 54 -14.60 -13.75 4.79
CA GLY A 54 -13.59 -14.40 3.96
C GLY A 54 -13.04 -15.66 4.59
N TYR A 55 -12.70 -16.60 3.73
CA TYR A 55 -11.96 -17.79 4.07
C TYR A 55 -10.72 -17.88 3.20
N ILE A 56 -9.59 -18.30 3.77
CA ILE A 56 -8.37 -18.61 3.05
C ILE A 56 -7.82 -19.97 3.53
N GLY A 57 -7.49 -20.83 2.57
CA GLY A 57 -6.80 -22.08 2.80
C GLY A 57 -5.50 -22.09 2.00
N ILE A 58 -4.38 -22.30 2.66
CA ILE A 58 -3.02 -22.33 2.08
C ILE A 58 -2.46 -23.72 2.28
N SER A 59 -1.85 -24.27 1.22
CA SER A 59 -1.19 -25.57 1.24
C SER A 59 0.25 -25.43 1.73
N SER A 60 0.71 -26.42 2.52
CA SER A 60 2.13 -26.52 2.86
C SER A 60 2.92 -27.05 1.69
N HIS A 61 4.13 -26.54 1.50
CA HIS A 61 5.06 -27.04 0.49
C HIS A 61 6.47 -27.18 1.07
N GLU A 62 7.00 -28.41 1.03
CA GLU A 62 8.35 -28.74 1.45
C GLU A 62 9.28 -28.80 0.24
N ASP A 63 10.38 -28.03 0.27
CA ASP A 63 11.44 -28.10 -0.73
C ASP A 63 12.48 -29.15 -0.31
N VAL A 64 12.27 -30.37 -0.79
CA VAL A 64 13.14 -31.52 -0.51
C VAL A 64 14.57 -31.28 -1.04
N TYR A 65 14.71 -30.60 -2.18
CA TYR A 65 16.03 -30.31 -2.76
C TYR A 65 16.80 -29.30 -1.92
N LEU A 66 16.12 -28.29 -1.39
CA LEU A 66 16.71 -27.32 -0.48
C LEU A 66 17.14 -27.99 0.83
N ALA A 67 16.32 -28.86 1.40
CA ALA A 67 16.66 -29.62 2.60
C ALA A 67 17.94 -30.45 2.40
N ASP A 68 18.05 -31.19 1.29
CA ASP A 68 19.23 -31.96 0.94
C ASP A 68 20.47 -31.08 0.68
N TYR A 69 20.29 -29.92 0.05
CA TYR A 69 21.36 -28.97 -0.16
C TYR A 69 21.91 -28.44 1.17
N LEU A 70 21.05 -27.97 2.07
CA LEU A 70 21.46 -27.46 3.37
C LEU A 70 22.16 -28.53 4.23
N ARG A 71 21.67 -29.77 4.18
CA ARG A 71 22.31 -30.90 4.86
C ARG A 71 23.72 -31.15 4.36
N LYS A 72 23.94 -31.09 3.04
CA LYS A 72 25.26 -31.21 2.43
C LYS A 72 26.21 -30.04 2.78
N GLN A 73 25.66 -28.87 3.08
CA GLN A 73 26.42 -27.72 3.56
C GLN A 73 26.77 -27.79 5.07
N GLY A 74 26.24 -28.81 5.77
CA GLY A 74 26.53 -29.02 7.19
C GLY A 74 25.63 -28.29 8.16
N TYR A 75 24.48 -27.78 7.71
CA TYR A 75 23.48 -27.18 8.60
C TYR A 75 22.80 -28.25 9.47
N GLY A 76 22.47 -27.90 10.70
CA GLY A 76 21.74 -28.78 11.63
C GLY A 76 20.27 -28.96 11.24
N GLU A 77 19.68 -30.10 11.61
CA GLU A 77 18.27 -30.42 11.26
C GLU A 77 17.28 -29.35 11.75
N GLU A 78 17.50 -28.73 12.89
CA GLU A 78 16.67 -27.63 13.40
C GLU A 78 16.67 -26.43 12.46
N GLN A 79 17.82 -26.10 11.91
CA GLN A 79 17.98 -24.99 10.98
C GLN A 79 17.41 -25.37 9.59
N ILE A 80 17.60 -26.61 9.15
CA ILE A 80 17.01 -27.12 7.91
C ILE A 80 15.48 -27.06 8.00
N ASP A 81 14.91 -27.42 9.13
CA ASP A 81 13.45 -27.41 9.36
C ASP A 81 12.83 -26.00 9.21
N LEU A 82 13.57 -24.96 9.56
CA LEU A 82 13.13 -23.56 9.39
C LEU A 82 13.07 -23.13 7.91
N TYR A 83 13.94 -23.67 7.06
CA TYR A 83 14.10 -23.20 5.69
C TYR A 83 13.51 -24.12 4.62
N LYS A 84 13.32 -25.41 4.91
CA LYS A 84 12.81 -26.38 3.92
C LYS A 84 11.34 -26.16 3.53
N TRP A 85 10.57 -25.46 4.36
CA TRP A 85 9.17 -25.17 4.11
C TRP A 85 9.04 -23.84 3.38
N ASN A 86 8.71 -23.89 2.09
CA ASN A 86 8.39 -22.68 1.32
C ASN A 86 7.04 -22.07 1.71
N SER A 87 6.16 -22.87 2.29
CA SER A 87 4.91 -22.44 2.92
C SER A 87 4.44 -23.43 3.97
N HIS A 88 3.77 -22.92 4.99
CA HIS A 88 3.05 -23.72 5.97
C HIS A 88 1.57 -23.77 5.66
N SER A 89 0.89 -24.86 6.06
CA SER A 89 -0.56 -24.95 5.93
C SER A 89 -1.25 -23.97 6.86
N VAL A 90 -2.15 -23.15 6.29
CA VAL A 90 -2.96 -22.18 7.04
C VAL A 90 -4.42 -22.34 6.62
N ARG A 91 -5.35 -22.27 7.57
CA ARG A 91 -6.80 -22.23 7.33
C ARG A 91 -7.42 -21.23 8.27
N GLU A 92 -7.82 -20.09 7.71
CA GLU A 92 -8.32 -18.99 8.51
C GLU A 92 -9.63 -18.43 7.96
N HIS A 93 -10.43 -17.93 8.88
CA HIS A 93 -11.69 -17.27 8.61
C HIS A 93 -11.65 -15.86 9.18
N PHE A 94 -12.09 -14.91 8.39
CA PHE A 94 -12.10 -13.51 8.75
C PHE A 94 -13.48 -12.92 8.51
N GLY A 95 -13.93 -12.06 9.38
CA GLY A 95 -15.18 -11.32 9.19
C GLY A 95 -15.12 -10.00 9.92
N ASP A 96 -15.46 -8.92 9.22
CA ASP A 96 -15.48 -7.59 9.81
C ASP A 96 -16.36 -6.64 9.00
N TYR A 97 -16.61 -5.45 9.54
CA TYR A 97 -17.37 -4.41 8.89
C TYR A 97 -16.48 -3.23 8.49
N SER A 98 -16.90 -2.58 7.42
CA SER A 98 -16.38 -1.28 7.01
C SER A 98 -17.52 -0.27 6.88
N PHE A 99 -17.22 1.00 7.05
CA PHE A 99 -18.16 2.08 6.78
C PHE A 99 -17.44 3.30 6.27
N SER A 100 -18.19 4.17 5.62
CA SER A 100 -17.72 5.49 5.19
C SER A 100 -18.81 6.53 5.31
N LEU A 101 -18.42 7.77 5.61
CA LEU A 101 -19.26 8.95 5.58
C LEU A 101 -18.51 10.06 4.85
N GLY A 102 -19.11 10.59 3.79
CA GLY A 102 -18.51 11.63 2.95
C GLY A 102 -19.40 12.85 2.83
N LEU A 103 -18.77 14.02 2.80
CA LEU A 103 -19.41 15.29 2.58
C LEU A 103 -18.73 16.00 1.41
N VAL A 104 -19.51 16.50 0.47
CA VAL A 104 -19.03 17.37 -0.61
C VAL A 104 -19.78 18.70 -0.50
N TRP A 105 -19.03 19.79 -0.41
CA TRP A 105 -19.56 21.14 -0.34
C TRP A 105 -18.98 22.00 -1.47
N THR A 106 -19.85 22.53 -2.32
CA THR A 106 -19.48 23.33 -3.50
C THR A 106 -20.21 24.68 -3.42
N PRO A 107 -19.74 25.62 -2.54
CA PRO A 107 -20.42 26.89 -2.31
C PRO A 107 -20.45 27.78 -3.56
N SER A 108 -19.53 27.59 -4.49
CA SER A 108 -19.48 28.29 -5.78
C SER A 108 -18.78 27.42 -6.82
N VAL A 109 -18.79 27.85 -8.08
CA VAL A 109 -18.08 27.18 -9.18
C VAL A 109 -16.55 27.17 -9.01
N GLN A 110 -16.04 28.07 -8.17
CA GLN A 110 -14.61 28.20 -7.88
C GLN A 110 -14.14 27.29 -6.75
N HIS A 111 -15.01 26.94 -5.80
CA HIS A 111 -14.65 26.27 -4.56
C HIS A 111 -15.33 24.91 -4.43
N MET A 112 -14.56 23.89 -4.16
CA MET A 112 -15.06 22.58 -3.78
C MET A 112 -14.28 22.05 -2.59
N MET A 113 -15.00 21.59 -1.58
CA MET A 113 -14.45 20.90 -0.40
C MET A 113 -15.04 19.51 -0.30
N LYS A 114 -14.21 18.54 0.07
CA LYS A 114 -14.65 17.19 0.39
C LYS A 114 -14.03 16.78 1.70
N VAL A 115 -14.79 16.04 2.50
CA VAL A 115 -14.29 15.42 3.73
C VAL A 115 -14.88 14.02 3.79
N ASN A 116 -14.06 13.03 4.07
CA ASN A 116 -14.49 11.67 4.30
C ASN A 116 -13.92 11.17 5.62
N ILE A 117 -14.68 10.33 6.29
CA ILE A 117 -14.25 9.52 7.42
C ILE A 117 -14.74 8.10 7.20
N GLY A 118 -13.91 7.12 7.51
CA GLY A 118 -14.29 5.73 7.35
C GLY A 118 -13.47 4.80 8.21
N ARG A 119 -13.99 3.60 8.35
CA ARG A 119 -13.28 2.43 8.86
C ARG A 119 -13.18 1.42 7.75
N SER A 120 -11.98 0.94 7.54
CA SER A 120 -11.68 -0.12 6.57
C SER A 120 -11.09 -1.33 7.26
N PHE A 121 -11.19 -2.49 6.60
CA PHE A 121 -10.43 -3.65 6.98
C PHE A 121 -9.94 -4.39 5.73
N ARG A 122 -8.90 -5.19 5.90
CA ARG A 122 -8.30 -6.00 4.85
C ARG A 122 -7.94 -7.38 5.42
N LEU A 123 -8.25 -8.41 4.67
CA LEU A 123 -7.80 -9.77 4.99
C LEU A 123 -6.31 -9.91 4.68
N PRO A 124 -5.53 -10.62 5.49
CA PRO A 124 -4.15 -10.94 5.16
C PRO A 124 -4.04 -11.69 3.83
N GLY A 125 -3.00 -11.42 3.08
CA GLY A 125 -2.67 -12.14 1.86
C GLY A 125 -2.04 -13.52 2.14
N ALA A 126 -2.05 -14.41 1.14
CA ALA A 126 -1.44 -15.73 1.29
C ALA A 126 0.07 -15.65 1.57
N ASN A 127 0.77 -14.71 0.95
CA ASN A 127 2.18 -14.45 1.22
C ASN A 127 2.40 -13.89 2.64
N GLU A 128 1.53 -13.02 3.11
CA GLU A 128 1.61 -12.46 4.46
C GLU A 128 1.44 -13.53 5.55
N LEU A 129 0.60 -14.54 5.28
CA LEU A 129 0.33 -15.62 6.24
C LEU A 129 1.35 -16.75 6.18
N ALA A 130 1.91 -17.08 5.01
CA ALA A 130 2.59 -18.37 4.86
C ALA A 130 3.84 -18.36 3.96
N ALA A 131 4.25 -17.24 3.38
CA ALA A 131 5.46 -17.22 2.57
C ALA A 131 6.70 -17.54 3.41
N ASN A 132 7.63 -18.31 2.84
CA ASN A 132 8.97 -18.52 3.39
C ASN A 132 9.92 -18.80 2.23
N GLY A 133 10.35 -17.73 1.55
CA GLY A 133 11.16 -17.86 0.35
C GLY A 133 11.86 -16.58 -0.07
N VAL A 134 12.75 -16.72 -1.05
CA VAL A 134 13.55 -15.61 -1.56
C VAL A 134 12.78 -14.88 -2.66
N HIS A 135 12.62 -13.58 -2.49
CA HIS A 135 12.17 -12.69 -3.55
C HIS A 135 13.36 -12.32 -4.44
N HIS A 136 13.56 -13.04 -5.54
CA HIS A 136 14.76 -12.92 -6.38
C HIS A 136 14.97 -11.52 -6.96
N GLY A 137 13.92 -10.73 -7.19
CA GLY A 137 14.03 -9.37 -7.70
C GLY A 137 14.59 -8.36 -6.69
N THR A 138 14.49 -8.64 -5.40
CA THR A 138 14.95 -7.75 -4.31
C THR A 138 16.01 -8.39 -3.41
N PHE A 139 16.35 -9.66 -3.63
CA PHE A 139 17.26 -10.45 -2.80
C PHE A 139 16.88 -10.47 -1.31
N ARG A 140 15.57 -10.46 -1.02
CA ARG A 140 15.02 -10.54 0.33
C ARG A 140 14.50 -11.94 0.58
N HIS A 141 14.72 -12.44 1.78
CA HIS A 141 14.02 -13.62 2.25
C HIS A 141 12.77 -13.16 3.00
N GLU A 142 11.60 -13.43 2.47
CA GLU A 142 10.33 -13.01 3.04
C GLU A 142 9.69 -14.15 3.83
N GLN A 143 9.28 -13.86 5.06
CA GLN A 143 8.59 -14.79 5.95
C GLN A 143 7.21 -14.27 6.32
N GLY A 144 6.19 -15.10 6.11
CA GLY A 144 4.82 -14.86 6.57
C GLY A 144 4.66 -15.17 8.05
N ASP A 145 3.53 -14.75 8.59
CA ASP A 145 3.11 -15.05 9.95
C ASP A 145 1.64 -15.52 9.94
N ALA A 146 1.44 -16.80 10.23
CA ALA A 146 0.10 -17.41 10.27
C ALA A 146 -0.80 -16.85 11.39
N SER A 147 -0.24 -16.14 12.36
CA SER A 147 -0.98 -15.53 13.47
C SER A 147 -1.56 -14.14 13.15
N LEU A 148 -1.27 -13.60 11.96
CA LEU A 148 -1.76 -12.29 11.55
C LEU A 148 -3.29 -12.23 11.55
N LYS A 149 -3.80 -11.17 12.15
CA LYS A 149 -5.23 -10.81 12.12
C LYS A 149 -5.51 -9.89 10.94
N SER A 150 -6.79 -9.69 10.61
CA SER A 150 -7.18 -8.70 9.61
C SER A 150 -6.63 -7.31 9.95
N GLU A 151 -6.14 -6.62 8.94
CA GLU A 151 -5.77 -5.22 9.05
C GLU A 151 -7.02 -4.36 9.24
N GLN A 152 -6.98 -3.42 10.17
CA GLN A 152 -8.10 -2.56 10.52
C GLN A 152 -7.61 -1.12 10.67
N GLY A 153 -8.27 -0.20 9.98
CA GLY A 153 -7.88 1.20 10.00
C GLY A 153 -9.05 2.17 10.02
N TRP A 154 -8.86 3.30 10.68
CA TRP A 154 -9.69 4.47 10.61
C TRP A 154 -8.98 5.53 9.76
N GLN A 155 -9.70 6.12 8.83
CA GLN A 155 -9.17 7.12 7.94
C GLN A 155 -10.05 8.35 7.92
N MET A 156 -9.42 9.51 7.94
CA MET A 156 -10.05 10.78 7.64
C MET A 156 -9.24 11.47 6.55
N ASP A 157 -9.90 11.87 5.50
CA ASP A 157 -9.31 12.64 4.41
C ASP A 157 -10.16 13.86 4.07
N ALA A 158 -9.51 14.92 3.66
CA ALA A 158 -10.15 16.11 3.15
C ALA A 158 -9.52 16.50 1.81
N SER A 159 -10.26 17.20 0.98
CA SER A 159 -9.68 17.88 -0.17
C SER A 159 -10.32 19.25 -0.37
N TYR A 160 -9.48 20.21 -0.73
CA TYR A 160 -9.92 21.53 -1.14
C TYR A 160 -9.43 21.82 -2.56
N ASN A 161 -10.35 22.22 -3.41
CA ASN A 161 -10.07 22.58 -4.79
C ASN A 161 -10.55 24.00 -5.05
N LEU A 162 -9.63 24.86 -5.49
CA LEU A 162 -9.88 26.22 -5.94
C LEU A 162 -9.60 26.33 -7.44
N ARG A 163 -10.49 27.01 -8.17
CA ARG A 163 -10.27 27.38 -9.58
C ARG A 163 -10.60 28.85 -9.76
N TYR A 164 -9.58 29.66 -10.05
CA TYR A 164 -9.76 31.11 -10.18
C TYR A 164 -8.81 31.70 -11.24
N HIS A 165 -9.37 32.28 -12.31
CA HIS A 165 -8.62 33.08 -13.30
C HIS A 165 -7.26 32.52 -13.74
N GLY A 166 -7.22 31.25 -14.16
CA GLY A 166 -5.97 30.61 -14.60
C GLY A 166 -5.13 30.01 -13.47
N LEU A 167 -5.57 30.12 -12.21
CA LEU A 167 -5.01 29.44 -11.06
C LEU A 167 -5.92 28.27 -10.66
N SER A 168 -5.34 27.08 -10.49
CA SER A 168 -5.99 25.95 -9.83
C SER A 168 -5.13 25.48 -8.68
N VAL A 169 -5.74 25.30 -7.52
CA VAL A 169 -5.08 24.76 -6.32
C VAL A 169 -5.87 23.56 -5.84
N SER A 170 -5.18 22.47 -5.57
CA SER A 170 -5.73 21.28 -4.93
C SER A 170 -4.85 20.91 -3.75
N VAL A 171 -5.45 20.71 -2.58
CA VAL A 171 -4.75 20.24 -1.37
C VAL A 171 -5.58 19.13 -0.76
N SER A 172 -4.91 18.00 -0.45
CA SER A 172 -5.58 16.78 0.03
C SER A 172 -4.83 16.22 1.25
N PRO A 173 -5.06 16.75 2.47
CA PRO A 173 -4.54 16.16 3.69
C PRO A 173 -5.30 14.88 4.06
N PHE A 174 -4.61 13.95 4.72
CA PHE A 174 -5.19 12.74 5.28
C PHE A 174 -4.52 12.33 6.58
N VAL A 175 -5.25 11.57 7.37
CA VAL A 175 -4.74 10.84 8.52
C VAL A 175 -5.40 9.47 8.57
N SER A 176 -4.60 8.42 8.79
CA SER A 176 -5.07 7.05 8.97
C SER A 176 -4.42 6.46 10.20
N TRP A 177 -5.22 5.90 11.08
CA TRP A 177 -4.77 5.16 12.26
C TRP A 177 -5.20 3.70 12.12
N PHE A 178 -4.26 2.79 12.24
CA PHE A 178 -4.49 1.36 12.15
C PHE A 178 -4.29 0.73 13.53
N SER A 179 -5.28 -0.02 13.99
CA SER A 179 -5.13 -0.85 15.20
C SER A 179 -4.30 -2.11 14.93
N ASN A 180 -4.22 -2.51 13.66
CA ASN A 180 -3.38 -3.61 13.18
C ASN A 180 -3.05 -3.34 11.71
N TYR A 181 -1.87 -2.80 11.42
CA TYR A 181 -1.33 -2.57 10.09
C TYR A 181 -0.36 -3.69 9.75
N ILE A 182 -0.58 -4.37 8.63
CA ILE A 182 0.29 -5.46 8.18
C ILE A 182 1.34 -4.92 7.23
N PHE A 183 2.60 -5.11 7.58
CA PHE A 183 3.74 -4.65 6.78
C PHE A 183 4.90 -5.63 6.82
N LEU A 184 5.77 -5.51 5.83
CA LEU A 184 6.99 -6.31 5.72
C LEU A 184 8.13 -5.58 6.42
N ARG A 185 8.75 -6.22 7.40
CA ARG A 185 9.75 -5.62 8.27
C ARG A 185 11.10 -6.33 8.17
N PRO A 186 12.21 -5.58 8.01
CA PRO A 186 13.56 -6.14 8.11
C PRO A 186 13.86 -6.60 9.55
N THR A 187 14.36 -7.83 9.71
CA THR A 187 14.65 -8.40 11.03
C THR A 187 16.06 -8.09 11.54
N GLY A 188 16.99 -7.71 10.64
CA GLY A 188 18.41 -7.62 10.93
C GLY A 188 19.13 -8.96 10.82
N GLU A 189 18.43 -10.06 10.63
CA GLU A 189 18.99 -11.40 10.44
C GLU A 189 19.25 -11.68 8.95
N TRP A 190 20.30 -12.45 8.66
CA TRP A 190 20.65 -12.83 7.29
C TRP A 190 20.22 -14.26 7.01
N SER A 191 19.63 -14.45 5.86
CA SER A 191 19.20 -15.76 5.40
C SER A 191 20.39 -16.63 5.00
N VAL A 192 20.28 -17.93 5.27
CA VAL A 192 21.26 -18.94 4.81
C VAL A 192 20.97 -19.41 3.37
N LEU A 193 19.86 -18.98 2.78
CA LEU A 193 19.48 -19.41 1.43
C LEU A 193 20.38 -18.78 0.37
N PRO A 194 20.70 -19.53 -0.73
CA PRO A 194 21.44 -18.99 -1.85
C PRO A 194 20.72 -17.77 -2.47
N HIS A 195 21.50 -16.78 -2.88
CA HIS A 195 20.99 -15.56 -3.55
C HIS A 195 19.96 -14.77 -2.72
N SER A 196 20.00 -14.90 -1.42
CA SER A 196 19.18 -14.13 -0.48
C SER A 196 20.04 -13.15 0.31
N GLY A 197 19.37 -12.13 0.84
CA GLY A 197 19.97 -11.16 1.74
C GLY A 197 19.36 -11.25 3.14
N GLN A 198 18.96 -10.11 3.68
CA GLN A 198 18.32 -10.01 4.97
C GLN A 198 16.94 -10.69 4.97
N ILE A 199 16.58 -11.26 6.12
CA ILE A 199 15.23 -11.80 6.37
C ILE A 199 14.28 -10.64 6.67
N TYR A 200 13.14 -10.64 5.99
CA TYR A 200 12.02 -9.74 6.22
C TYR A 200 10.82 -10.56 6.67
N ARG A 201 10.13 -10.09 7.70
CA ARG A 201 8.96 -10.78 8.24
C ARG A 201 7.72 -9.90 8.12
N TYR A 202 6.61 -10.49 7.68
CA TYR A 202 5.31 -9.86 7.78
C TYR A 202 4.88 -9.78 9.23
N THR A 203 4.47 -8.61 9.67
CA THR A 203 4.06 -8.34 11.05
C THR A 203 2.91 -7.35 11.09
N GLY A 204 2.11 -7.43 12.14
CA GLY A 204 1.07 -6.44 12.43
C GLY A 204 1.53 -5.51 13.54
N ALA A 205 1.19 -4.22 13.43
CA ALA A 205 1.45 -3.23 14.48
C ALA A 205 0.37 -2.14 14.49
N GLU A 206 0.22 -1.46 15.62
CA GLU A 206 -0.51 -0.20 15.65
C GLU A 206 0.28 0.86 14.89
N ALA A 207 -0.37 1.52 13.93
CA ALA A 207 0.33 2.43 13.01
C ALA A 207 -0.44 3.70 12.75
N LEU A 208 0.30 4.80 12.60
CA LEU A 208 -0.22 6.10 12.21
C LEU A 208 0.39 6.54 10.88
N PHE A 209 -0.47 6.94 9.97
CA PHE A 209 -0.12 7.60 8.72
C PHE A 209 -0.75 8.99 8.71
N ALA A 210 0.01 10.01 8.36
CA ALA A 210 -0.52 11.34 8.13
C ALA A 210 0.23 11.97 6.96
N GLY A 211 -0.49 12.67 6.10
CA GLY A 211 0.17 13.23 4.94
C GLY A 211 -0.68 14.23 4.20
N THR A 212 -0.12 14.75 3.13
CA THR A 212 -0.82 15.66 2.23
C THR A 212 -0.23 15.59 0.84
N GLU A 213 -1.13 15.71 -0.14
CA GLU A 213 -0.78 16.01 -1.52
C GLU A 213 -1.25 17.41 -1.85
N ALA A 214 -0.43 18.19 -2.55
CA ALA A 214 -0.78 19.52 -3.00
C ALA A 214 -0.38 19.72 -4.46
N THR A 215 -1.25 20.33 -5.25
CA THR A 215 -0.96 20.71 -6.63
C THR A 215 -1.42 22.14 -6.88
N ILE A 216 -0.56 22.93 -7.50
CA ILE A 216 -0.83 24.28 -7.96
C ILE A 216 -0.58 24.32 -9.46
N ASP A 217 -1.59 24.69 -10.23
CA ASP A 217 -1.51 24.95 -11.66
C ASP A 217 -1.71 26.45 -11.92
N ILE A 218 -0.77 27.06 -12.63
CA ILE A 218 -0.80 28.47 -12.98
C ILE A 218 -0.70 28.61 -14.50
N ASN A 219 -1.78 29.10 -15.12
CA ASN A 219 -1.77 29.49 -16.52
C ASN A 219 -1.37 30.95 -16.62
N PHE A 220 -0.29 31.26 -17.31
CA PHE A 220 0.22 32.61 -17.49
C PHE A 220 0.67 32.85 -18.94
N LEU A 221 0.73 34.11 -19.36
CA LEU A 221 1.21 34.51 -20.70
C LEU A 221 0.60 33.71 -21.85
N ARG A 222 -0.72 33.54 -21.92
CA ARG A 222 -1.51 32.88 -22.99
C ARG A 222 -1.10 31.46 -23.40
N HIS A 223 0.19 31.11 -23.24
CA HIS A 223 0.75 29.88 -23.80
C HIS A 223 1.54 29.06 -22.78
N PHE A 224 1.67 29.54 -21.57
CA PHE A 224 2.44 28.89 -20.52
C PHE A 224 1.54 28.38 -19.41
N ASN A 225 1.82 27.15 -19.00
CA ASN A 225 1.29 26.56 -17.76
C ASN A 225 2.49 26.13 -16.89
N TYR A 226 2.41 26.46 -15.63
CA TYR A 226 3.36 25.95 -14.64
C TYR A 226 2.61 25.19 -13.57
N ARG A 227 3.03 23.93 -13.38
CA ARG A 227 2.47 23.03 -12.36
C ARG A 227 3.52 22.72 -11.34
N ILE A 228 3.15 22.84 -10.08
CA ILE A 228 3.92 22.37 -8.92
C ILE A 228 3.04 21.32 -8.24
N SER A 229 3.57 20.13 -8.02
CA SER A 229 2.94 19.12 -7.17
C SER A 229 3.92 18.62 -6.12
N GLY A 230 3.46 18.47 -4.90
CA GLY A 230 4.25 17.96 -3.79
C GLY A 230 3.45 16.96 -2.96
N GLU A 231 4.16 16.00 -2.40
CA GLU A 231 3.59 14.96 -1.57
C GLU A 231 4.49 14.68 -0.36
N TYR A 232 3.85 14.42 0.76
CA TYR A 232 4.54 14.00 1.96
C TYR A 232 3.68 13.03 2.75
N VAL A 233 4.29 11.94 3.19
CA VAL A 233 3.67 10.94 4.07
C VAL A 233 4.54 10.74 5.29
N TYR A 234 3.96 10.97 6.44
CA TYR A 234 4.51 10.62 7.75
C TYR A 234 3.96 9.25 8.14
N THR A 235 4.83 8.31 8.48
CA THR A 235 4.46 6.98 8.96
C THR A 235 5.10 6.71 10.31
N TYR A 236 4.39 5.98 11.17
CA TYR A 236 4.85 5.73 12.52
C TYR A 236 4.29 4.41 13.06
N ASN A 237 5.16 3.56 13.57
CA ASN A 237 4.81 2.38 14.35
C ASN A 237 4.60 2.82 15.79
N CYS A 238 3.35 2.77 16.26
CA CYS A 238 2.98 3.26 17.59
C CYS A 238 3.44 2.32 18.69
N ASP A 239 3.57 1.02 18.42
CA ASP A 239 3.99 0.03 19.42
C ASP A 239 5.48 0.19 19.78
N GLU A 240 6.32 0.50 18.81
CA GLU A 240 7.76 0.60 18.98
C GLU A 240 8.31 2.02 18.98
N HIS A 241 7.46 3.00 18.69
CA HIS A 241 7.82 4.42 18.63
C HIS A 241 8.91 4.76 17.59
N ILE A 242 8.86 4.12 16.41
CA ILE A 242 9.79 4.31 15.30
C ILE A 242 9.04 4.54 13.98
N PRO A 243 9.69 5.07 12.92
CA PRO A 243 9.10 5.09 11.58
C PRO A 243 8.81 3.66 11.08
N LEU A 244 7.78 3.53 10.24
CA LEU A 244 7.56 2.28 9.49
C LEU A 244 8.61 2.09 8.41
N SER A 245 8.92 0.83 8.09
CA SER A 245 9.80 0.48 6.98
C SER A 245 9.28 1.04 5.65
N PHE A 246 10.18 1.41 4.76
CA PHE A 246 9.90 1.90 3.40
C PHE A 246 9.11 3.21 3.33
N SER A 247 9.17 4.04 4.36
CA SER A 247 8.53 5.36 4.36
C SER A 247 9.12 6.25 3.27
N PRO A 248 8.33 6.80 2.34
CA PRO A 248 8.86 7.65 1.28
C PRO A 248 9.31 9.01 1.83
N PRO A 249 10.39 9.61 1.30
CA PRO A 249 10.75 10.98 1.60
C PRO A 249 9.78 11.99 0.95
N PHE A 250 9.84 13.25 1.36
CA PHE A 250 9.13 14.33 0.67
C PHE A 250 9.55 14.39 -0.81
N GLY A 251 8.56 14.43 -1.70
CA GLY A 251 8.72 14.59 -3.14
C GLY A 251 8.06 15.85 -3.65
N MET A 252 8.70 16.53 -4.59
CA MET A 252 8.12 17.66 -5.31
C MET A 252 8.45 17.56 -6.80
N ARG A 253 7.44 17.74 -7.63
CA ARG A 253 7.56 17.76 -9.10
C ARG A 253 7.14 19.13 -9.62
N ASN A 254 7.91 19.65 -10.55
CA ASN A 254 7.66 20.91 -11.22
C ASN A 254 7.62 20.68 -12.72
N THR A 255 6.60 21.21 -13.38
CA THR A 255 6.42 21.06 -14.82
C THR A 255 6.11 22.40 -15.46
N LEU A 256 6.91 22.82 -16.41
CA LEU A 256 6.66 23.98 -17.24
C LEU A 256 6.24 23.55 -18.64
N ILE A 257 5.07 23.99 -19.08
CA ILE A 257 4.50 23.64 -20.38
C ILE A 257 4.35 24.94 -21.18
N TRP A 258 4.86 24.94 -22.40
CA TRP A 258 4.56 25.94 -23.39
C TRP A 258 3.80 25.28 -24.56
N GLN A 259 2.63 25.84 -24.90
CA GLN A 259 1.79 25.29 -25.95
C GLN A 259 1.33 26.39 -26.90
N ARG A 260 1.58 26.20 -28.22
CA ARG A 260 1.12 27.10 -29.27
C ARG A 260 0.71 26.31 -30.51
N LYS A 261 -0.58 26.40 -30.89
CA LYS A 261 -1.17 25.73 -32.08
C LYS A 261 -0.79 24.23 -32.14
N HIS A 262 0.19 23.88 -32.96
CA HIS A 262 0.63 22.51 -33.26
C HIS A 262 1.95 22.14 -32.57
N CYS A 263 2.50 23.02 -31.73
CA CYS A 263 3.76 22.79 -31.00
C CYS A 263 3.54 22.84 -29.51
N MET A 264 4.05 21.82 -28.80
CA MET A 264 4.08 21.76 -27.34
C MET A 264 5.50 21.42 -26.91
N LEU A 265 6.04 22.20 -25.99
CA LEU A 265 7.29 21.92 -25.27
C LEU A 265 6.99 21.82 -23.80
N TYR A 266 7.62 20.87 -23.13
CA TYR A 266 7.54 20.77 -21.69
C TYR A 266 8.91 20.51 -21.09
N ALA A 267 9.13 21.02 -19.89
CA ALA A 267 10.28 20.70 -19.05
C ALA A 267 9.76 20.27 -17.69
N GLU A 268 10.27 19.17 -17.19
CA GLU A 268 9.90 18.64 -15.89
C GLU A 268 11.16 18.40 -15.07
N TRP A 269 11.12 18.74 -13.78
CA TRP A 269 12.16 18.38 -12.81
C TRP A 269 11.55 17.96 -11.50
N GLN A 270 12.17 17.00 -10.87
CA GLN A 270 11.75 16.41 -9.62
C GLN A 270 12.78 16.68 -8.53
N LEU A 271 12.31 17.04 -7.35
CA LEU A 271 13.10 17.19 -6.14
C LEU A 271 12.63 16.14 -5.14
N ILE A 272 13.57 15.35 -4.64
CA ILE A 272 13.31 14.34 -3.62
C ILE A 272 14.19 14.69 -2.42
N ALA A 273 13.58 14.84 -1.25
CA ALA A 273 14.31 15.10 -0.03
C ALA A 273 15.09 13.85 0.42
N ARG A 274 16.09 14.06 1.26
CA ARG A 274 16.82 12.96 1.88
C ARG A 274 15.87 12.16 2.78
N GLN A 275 15.92 10.81 2.66
CA GLN A 275 15.24 9.93 3.59
C GLN A 275 16.01 9.85 4.91
N ASN A 276 15.40 10.38 5.97
CA ASN A 276 15.97 10.39 7.32
C ASN A 276 15.12 9.57 8.32
N ARG A 277 13.99 9.02 7.86
CA ARG A 277 13.03 8.30 8.68
C ARG A 277 12.96 6.85 8.24
N VAL A 278 13.67 5.98 8.95
CA VAL A 278 13.86 4.57 8.60
C VAL A 278 13.58 3.69 9.82
N ASP A 279 13.19 2.44 9.57
CA ASP A 279 13.12 1.40 10.60
C ASP A 279 14.56 1.00 11.03
N ARG A 280 14.69 0.34 12.18
CA ARG A 280 16.00 -0.01 12.80
C ARG A 280 16.93 -0.78 11.90
N ASN A 281 16.40 -1.74 11.16
CA ASN A 281 17.18 -2.68 10.35
C ASN A 281 17.02 -2.43 8.85
N GLU A 282 16.46 -1.28 8.47
CA GLU A 282 16.24 -0.92 7.08
C GLU A 282 17.53 -0.42 6.44
N ASP A 283 18.02 -1.17 5.45
CA ASP A 283 19.15 -0.75 4.64
C ASP A 283 18.68 0.15 3.50
N LEU A 284 19.08 1.41 3.52
CA LEU A 284 18.84 2.34 2.43
C LEU A 284 19.88 2.09 1.33
N SER A 285 19.53 1.30 0.33
CA SER A 285 20.32 1.19 -0.89
C SER A 285 20.22 2.49 -1.70
N LEU A 286 21.37 2.98 -2.19
CA LEU A 286 21.40 4.12 -3.11
C LEU A 286 20.58 3.90 -4.39
N ILE A 287 20.38 2.65 -4.80
CA ILE A 287 19.52 2.26 -5.93
C ILE A 287 18.05 2.58 -5.65
N HIS A 288 17.58 2.37 -4.43
CA HIS A 288 16.19 2.71 -4.06
C HIS A 288 15.93 4.21 -3.92
N ILE A 289 16.97 5.00 -3.71
CA ILE A 289 16.87 6.47 -3.63
C ILE A 289 16.85 7.10 -5.03
N SER A 290 17.39 6.42 -6.04
CA SER A 290 17.64 6.98 -7.38
C SER A 290 16.76 6.42 -8.48
N GLU A 291 15.89 5.43 -8.23
CA GLU A 291 14.93 5.01 -9.26
C GLU A 291 13.79 6.04 -9.37
N PRO A 292 13.80 6.87 -10.44
CA PRO A 292 12.60 7.61 -10.76
C PRO A 292 11.51 6.58 -11.10
N THR A 293 10.36 6.67 -10.44
CA THR A 293 9.17 5.94 -10.85
C THR A 293 9.00 6.14 -12.36
N ARG A 294 9.23 5.08 -13.15
CA ARG A 294 9.00 5.12 -14.60
C ARG A 294 7.54 5.51 -14.80
N PRO A 295 7.24 6.57 -15.55
CA PRO A 295 5.87 6.85 -15.90
C PRO A 295 5.35 5.63 -16.65
N ILE A 296 4.26 5.04 -16.15
CA ILE A 296 3.51 4.02 -16.90
C ILE A 296 2.91 4.76 -18.06
N SER A 297 3.50 4.65 -19.24
CA SER A 297 2.88 5.11 -20.47
C SER A 297 1.71 4.18 -20.75
N ILE A 298 0.50 4.66 -20.51
CA ILE A 298 -0.71 4.04 -21.03
C ILE A 298 -0.76 4.44 -22.51
N SER A 299 -0.44 3.49 -23.38
CA SER A 299 -0.71 3.56 -24.82
C SER A 299 -2.17 3.20 -25.09
#